data_ca8d5ff46ad6e62dcaf677f49431c055
#
_entry.id   ca8d5ff46ad6e62dcaf677f49431c055
#
_cell.length_a   1.000
_cell.length_b   1.000
_cell.length_c   1.000
_cell.angle_alpha   90.00
_cell.angle_beta   90.00
_cell.angle_gamma   90.00
#
_symmetry.space_group_name_H-M   'P 1'
#
loop_
_entity.id
_entity.type
_entity.pdbx_description
1 polymer ?
#
loop_
_entity_poly.entity_id
_entity_poly.type
_entity_poly.pdbx_seq_one_letter_code
_entity_poly.pdbx_strand_id
1 'polypeptide(L)'
;MQISIIIPIYKVEKYLRECLESIKTQNFQDYEVLMINDGSPDNSEVICKEFAAGDARFKYIRQENQGVSAARNKGLSQARGKYVYFMDPDDTFSPDFLEALYNEAEAGGADIVLNNSVLTGLSPRKVLQLKDIPNGCYDADIRNYFVDGYLWYKLFRKETIDRAQIAFLPGCRFREDELFGMMLY
;
A
#
# COMPACT_ATOMS: atom_id res chain seq x y z
N MET A 1 4.40 -16.06 -3.35
CA MET A 1 3.76 -14.74 -3.26
C MET A 1 4.79 -13.74 -2.82
N GLN A 2 5.10 -12.77 -3.65
CA GLN A 2 6.15 -11.79 -3.35
C GLN A 2 5.56 -10.50 -2.75
N ILE A 3 4.45 -10.01 -3.28
CA ILE A 3 3.85 -8.75 -2.82
C ILE A 3 2.41 -8.97 -2.39
N SER A 4 2.03 -8.48 -1.20
CA SER A 4 0.63 -8.31 -0.77
C SER A 4 0.27 -6.82 -0.85
N ILE A 5 -0.73 -6.49 -1.67
CA ILE A 5 -1.27 -5.13 -1.79
C ILE A 5 -2.52 -5.05 -0.92
N ILE A 6 -2.51 -4.16 0.07
CA ILE A 6 -3.61 -3.96 1.02
C ILE A 6 -4.34 -2.67 0.65
N ILE A 7 -5.65 -2.78 0.37
CA ILE A 7 -6.50 -1.66 -0.03
C ILE A 7 -7.66 -1.53 0.96
N PRO A 8 -7.65 -0.52 1.84
CA PRO A 8 -8.79 -0.21 2.70
C PRO A 8 -9.89 0.47 1.88
N ILE A 9 -11.13 -0.03 1.97
CA ILE A 9 -12.23 0.39 1.10
C ILE A 9 -13.40 0.90 1.94
N TYR A 10 -13.72 2.20 1.79
CA TYR A 10 -14.89 2.83 2.39
C TYR A 10 -15.34 4.07 1.60
N LYS A 11 -16.53 4.03 0.98
CA LYS A 11 -17.14 5.12 0.17
C LYS A 11 -16.26 5.58 -1.01
N VAL A 12 -15.74 4.63 -1.79
CA VAL A 12 -14.78 4.88 -2.89
C VAL A 12 -15.22 4.30 -4.23
N GLU A 13 -16.51 4.00 -4.41
CA GLU A 13 -17.05 3.38 -5.64
C GLU A 13 -16.63 4.10 -6.94
N LYS A 14 -16.41 5.41 -6.87
CA LYS A 14 -16.08 6.24 -8.03
C LYS A 14 -14.69 5.97 -8.60
N TYR A 15 -13.74 5.61 -7.75
CA TYR A 15 -12.31 5.47 -8.10
C TYR A 15 -11.85 4.02 -8.10
N LEU A 16 -12.50 3.18 -7.29
CA LEU A 16 -12.06 1.82 -6.98
C LEU A 16 -11.84 0.96 -8.23
N ARG A 17 -12.69 1.07 -9.25
CA ARG A 17 -12.55 0.27 -10.48
C ARG A 17 -11.25 0.60 -11.21
N GLU A 18 -10.94 1.88 -11.38
CA GLU A 18 -9.72 2.34 -12.03
C GLU A 18 -8.48 1.90 -11.26
N CYS A 19 -8.51 2.02 -9.94
CA CYS A 19 -7.47 1.53 -9.04
C CYS A 19 -7.21 0.03 -9.27
N LEU A 20 -8.23 -0.83 -9.18
CA LEU A 20 -8.10 -2.28 -9.32
C LEU A 20 -7.67 -2.71 -10.73
N GLU A 21 -8.15 -2.04 -11.79
CA GLU A 21 -7.69 -2.30 -13.17
C GLU A 21 -6.21 -1.96 -13.33
N SER A 22 -5.71 -0.87 -12.72
CA SER A 22 -4.30 -0.51 -12.79
C SER A 22 -3.38 -1.56 -12.15
N ILE A 23 -3.86 -2.23 -11.10
CA ILE A 23 -3.14 -3.35 -10.48
C ILE A 23 -3.20 -4.59 -11.37
N LYS A 24 -4.36 -4.90 -11.93
CA LYS A 24 -4.58 -6.08 -12.79
C LYS A 24 -3.68 -6.08 -14.02
N THR A 25 -3.35 -4.89 -14.54
CA THR A 25 -2.52 -4.69 -15.73
C THR A 25 -1.02 -4.63 -15.46
N GLN A 26 -0.56 -4.88 -14.22
CA GLN A 26 0.85 -4.89 -13.89
C GLN A 26 1.62 -5.99 -14.64
N ASN A 27 2.85 -5.67 -15.07
CA ASN A 27 3.78 -6.63 -15.69
C ASN A 27 4.21 -7.73 -14.71
N PHE A 28 4.44 -7.36 -13.45
CA PHE A 28 4.74 -8.29 -12.36
C PHE A 28 3.49 -9.09 -11.97
N GLN A 29 3.59 -10.42 -11.85
CA GLN A 29 2.42 -11.29 -11.64
C GLN A 29 2.38 -12.00 -10.28
N ASP A 30 3.47 -12.03 -9.51
CA ASP A 30 3.54 -12.75 -8.22
C ASP A 30 3.09 -11.88 -7.04
N TYR A 31 1.85 -11.42 -7.09
CA TYR A 31 1.21 -10.60 -6.05
C TYR A 31 -0.20 -11.10 -5.68
N GLU A 32 -0.69 -10.63 -4.56
CA GLU A 32 -2.09 -10.70 -4.15
C GLU A 32 -2.63 -9.32 -3.80
N VAL A 33 -3.93 -9.14 -3.96
CA VAL A 33 -4.65 -7.91 -3.61
C VAL A 33 -5.66 -8.23 -2.51
N LEU A 34 -5.51 -7.62 -1.37
CA LEU A 34 -6.40 -7.74 -0.22
C LEU A 34 -7.32 -6.52 -0.16
N MET A 35 -8.52 -6.67 -0.70
CA MET A 35 -9.56 -5.64 -0.73
C MET A 35 -10.37 -5.68 0.57
N ILE A 36 -10.04 -4.79 1.52
CA ILE A 36 -10.66 -4.77 2.85
C ILE A 36 -11.82 -3.78 2.86
N ASN A 37 -13.02 -4.27 2.67
CA ASN A 37 -14.24 -3.47 2.76
C ASN A 37 -14.60 -3.22 4.22
N ASP A 38 -14.41 -1.99 4.66
CA ASP A 38 -14.70 -1.53 6.02
C ASP A 38 -16.16 -1.08 6.18
N GLY A 39 -17.09 -1.94 5.76
CA GLY A 39 -18.52 -1.67 5.87
C GLY A 39 -19.00 -0.54 4.98
N SER A 40 -18.48 -0.43 3.76
CA SER A 40 -18.88 0.61 2.81
C SER A 40 -20.37 0.54 2.48
N PRO A 41 -21.11 1.67 2.54
CA PRO A 41 -22.54 1.70 2.23
C PRO A 41 -22.85 1.91 0.73
N ASP A 42 -21.83 2.11 -0.09
CA ASP A 42 -21.91 2.34 -1.54
C ASP A 42 -21.70 1.04 -2.35
N ASN A 43 -21.58 1.12 -3.67
CA ASN A 43 -21.39 -0.03 -4.54
C ASN A 43 -19.96 -0.60 -4.57
N SER A 44 -19.05 -0.16 -3.70
CA SER A 44 -17.68 -0.69 -3.64
C SER A 44 -17.64 -2.20 -3.43
N GLU A 45 -18.59 -2.77 -2.66
CA GLU A 45 -18.68 -4.22 -2.45
C GLU A 45 -18.91 -4.98 -3.76
N VAL A 46 -19.78 -4.47 -4.64
CA VAL A 46 -20.11 -5.10 -5.92
C VAL A 46 -18.85 -5.15 -6.80
N ILE A 47 -18.13 -4.04 -6.87
CA ILE A 47 -16.87 -3.93 -7.63
C ILE A 47 -15.83 -4.93 -7.12
N CYS A 48 -15.61 -4.99 -5.80
CA CYS A 48 -14.67 -5.95 -5.21
C CYS A 48 -14.99 -7.40 -5.52
N LYS A 49 -16.28 -7.77 -5.43
CA LYS A 49 -16.73 -9.14 -5.71
C LYS A 49 -16.53 -9.51 -7.18
N GLU A 50 -16.74 -8.57 -8.09
CA GLU A 50 -16.49 -8.76 -9.53
C GLU A 50 -15.02 -9.08 -9.79
N PHE A 51 -14.09 -8.30 -9.22
CA PHE A 51 -12.65 -8.55 -9.36
C PHE A 51 -12.24 -9.87 -8.73
N ALA A 52 -12.73 -10.18 -7.54
CA ALA A 52 -12.42 -11.43 -6.85
C ALA A 52 -12.94 -12.68 -7.60
N ALA A 53 -14.07 -12.56 -8.31
CA ALA A 53 -14.60 -13.64 -9.15
C ALA A 53 -13.82 -13.82 -10.46
N GLY A 54 -13.24 -12.72 -10.99
CA GLY A 54 -12.53 -12.71 -12.26
C GLY A 54 -11.05 -13.06 -12.18
N ASP A 55 -10.41 -12.90 -11.01
CA ASP A 55 -8.98 -13.13 -10.83
C ASP A 55 -8.66 -13.58 -9.40
N ALA A 56 -8.12 -14.79 -9.24
CA ALA A 56 -7.81 -15.40 -7.94
C ALA A 56 -6.77 -14.63 -7.10
N ARG A 57 -6.03 -13.70 -7.70
CA ARG A 57 -5.11 -12.82 -6.98
C ARG A 57 -5.85 -11.79 -6.13
N PHE A 58 -7.08 -11.43 -6.49
CA PHE A 58 -7.91 -10.44 -5.78
C PHE A 58 -8.77 -11.15 -4.74
N LYS A 59 -8.63 -10.75 -3.48
CA LYS A 59 -9.33 -11.34 -2.33
C LYS A 59 -10.22 -10.29 -1.69
N TYR A 60 -11.52 -10.55 -1.66
CA TYR A 60 -12.49 -9.70 -0.99
C TYR A 60 -12.65 -10.11 0.47
N ILE A 61 -12.49 -9.15 1.37
CA ILE A 61 -12.65 -9.33 2.82
C ILE A 61 -13.54 -8.20 3.34
N ARG A 62 -14.63 -8.56 4.04
CA ARG A 62 -15.53 -7.59 4.66
C ARG A 62 -15.33 -7.55 6.17
N GLN A 63 -15.45 -6.36 6.74
CA GLN A 63 -15.60 -6.13 8.17
C GLN A 63 -16.67 -5.08 8.46
N GLU A 64 -17.11 -4.96 9.70
CA GLU A 64 -17.88 -3.80 10.16
C GLU A 64 -16.97 -2.57 10.18
N ASN A 65 -17.55 -1.38 9.99
CA ASN A 65 -16.76 -0.16 9.93
C ASN A 65 -16.05 0.11 11.26
N GLN A 66 -14.72 0.06 11.22
CA GLN A 66 -13.82 0.31 12.35
C GLN A 66 -12.70 1.31 12.01
N GLY A 67 -12.76 1.88 10.79
CA GLY A 67 -11.79 2.87 10.31
C GLY A 67 -10.58 2.27 9.59
N VAL A 68 -9.85 3.14 8.90
CA VAL A 68 -8.75 2.79 7.99
C VAL A 68 -7.64 1.98 8.68
N SER A 69 -7.27 2.33 9.91
CA SER A 69 -6.27 1.61 10.71
C SER A 69 -6.66 0.14 10.93
N ALA A 70 -7.93 -0.12 11.28
CA ALA A 70 -8.44 -1.48 11.49
C ALA A 70 -8.46 -2.26 10.17
N ALA A 71 -8.86 -1.62 9.07
CA ALA A 71 -8.85 -2.23 7.74
C ALA A 71 -7.43 -2.59 7.29
N ARG A 72 -6.45 -1.68 7.45
CA ARG A 72 -5.05 -1.98 7.14
C ARG A 72 -4.49 -3.11 8.02
N ASN A 73 -4.77 -3.14 9.32
CA ASN A 73 -4.38 -4.23 10.21
C ASN A 73 -5.00 -5.56 9.82
N LYS A 74 -6.27 -5.56 9.42
CA LYS A 74 -6.94 -6.75 8.91
C LYS A 74 -6.25 -7.28 7.66
N GLY A 75 -5.92 -6.41 6.72
CA GLY A 75 -5.14 -6.74 5.53
C GLY A 75 -3.77 -7.31 5.90
N LEU A 76 -3.05 -6.64 6.79
CA LEU A 76 -1.71 -7.07 7.24
C LEU A 76 -1.72 -8.48 7.86
N SER A 77 -2.74 -8.79 8.67
CA SER A 77 -2.91 -10.12 9.27
C SER A 77 -3.19 -11.24 8.26
N GLN A 78 -3.66 -10.90 7.06
CA GLN A 78 -3.96 -11.84 5.97
C GLN A 78 -2.87 -11.89 4.89
N ALA A 79 -1.94 -10.93 4.91
CA ALA A 79 -0.89 -10.80 3.93
C ALA A 79 0.08 -11.98 3.97
N ARG A 80 0.36 -12.56 2.79
CA ARG A 80 1.25 -13.73 2.61
C ARG A 80 2.52 -13.38 1.81
N GLY A 81 2.57 -12.17 1.27
CA GLY A 81 3.71 -11.69 0.50
C GLY A 81 4.95 -11.50 1.37
N LYS A 82 6.12 -11.67 0.75
CA LYS A 82 7.40 -11.28 1.35
C LYS A 82 7.44 -9.78 1.64
N TYR A 83 6.77 -9.01 0.79
CA TYR A 83 6.60 -7.56 0.92
C TYR A 83 5.14 -7.17 1.03
N VAL A 84 4.89 -6.02 1.65
CA VAL A 84 3.56 -5.41 1.81
C VAL A 84 3.57 -4.01 1.22
N TYR A 85 2.53 -3.71 0.46
CA TYR A 85 2.25 -2.36 -0.05
C TYR A 85 0.85 -1.93 0.41
N PHE A 86 0.76 -0.72 0.96
CA PHE A 86 -0.53 -0.12 1.32
C PHE A 86 -0.92 0.87 0.22
N MET A 87 -2.03 0.61 -0.46
CA MET A 87 -2.52 1.41 -1.57
C MET A 87 -3.82 2.10 -1.21
N ASP A 88 -3.90 3.39 -1.46
CA ASP A 88 -5.16 4.11 -1.33
C ASP A 88 -6.06 3.81 -2.54
N PRO A 89 -7.39 3.64 -2.34
CA PRO A 89 -8.31 3.13 -3.38
C PRO A 89 -8.63 4.14 -4.49
N ASP A 90 -8.10 5.36 -4.41
CA ASP A 90 -8.19 6.43 -5.40
C ASP A 90 -6.88 6.66 -6.17
N ASP A 91 -5.86 5.84 -5.90
CA ASP A 91 -4.58 5.85 -6.62
C ASP A 91 -4.56 4.82 -7.77
N THR A 92 -3.61 5.00 -8.69
CA THR A 92 -3.35 4.08 -9.81
C THR A 92 -1.85 3.82 -9.98
N PHE A 93 -1.51 2.64 -10.49
CA PHE A 93 -0.13 2.25 -10.80
C PHE A 93 0.19 2.38 -12.29
N SER A 94 1.43 2.74 -12.62
CA SER A 94 1.99 2.47 -13.96
C SER A 94 2.21 0.95 -14.14
N PRO A 95 2.21 0.42 -15.38
CA PRO A 95 2.29 -1.03 -15.63
C PRO A 95 3.54 -1.72 -15.08
N ASP A 96 4.64 -1.01 -14.90
CA ASP A 96 5.95 -1.48 -14.43
C ASP A 96 6.20 -1.24 -12.94
N PHE A 97 5.24 -0.65 -12.23
CA PHE A 97 5.41 -0.16 -10.87
C PHE A 97 5.82 -1.24 -9.86
N LEU A 98 5.09 -2.36 -9.82
CA LEU A 98 5.39 -3.45 -8.88
C LEU A 98 6.71 -4.14 -9.20
N GLU A 99 7.05 -4.29 -10.48
CA GLU A 99 8.29 -4.90 -10.91
C GLU A 99 9.50 -4.05 -10.50
N ALA A 100 9.42 -2.74 -10.68
CA ALA A 100 10.46 -1.81 -10.26
C ALA A 100 10.72 -1.86 -8.76
N LEU A 101 9.65 -1.76 -7.94
CA LEU A 101 9.76 -1.85 -6.49
C LEU A 101 10.33 -3.18 -6.01
N TYR A 102 9.88 -4.29 -6.60
CA TYR A 102 10.35 -5.63 -6.24
C TYR A 102 11.84 -5.79 -6.54
N ASN A 103 12.27 -5.39 -7.72
CA ASN A 103 13.67 -5.49 -8.14
C ASN A 103 14.59 -4.67 -7.23
N GLU A 104 14.22 -3.45 -6.85
CA GLU A 104 14.97 -2.63 -5.91
C GLU A 104 15.03 -3.26 -4.52
N ALA A 105 13.91 -3.82 -4.04
CA ALA A 105 13.86 -4.50 -2.75
C ALA A 105 14.79 -5.73 -2.68
N GLU A 106 14.85 -6.52 -3.77
CA GLU A 106 15.70 -7.71 -3.83
C GLU A 106 17.18 -7.35 -4.03
N ALA A 107 17.48 -6.37 -4.90
CA ALA A 107 18.85 -5.96 -5.17
C ALA A 107 19.56 -5.39 -3.94
N GLY A 108 18.83 -4.59 -3.14
CA GLY A 108 19.37 -3.94 -1.95
C GLY A 108 19.21 -4.74 -0.65
N GLY A 109 18.42 -5.81 -0.65
CA GLY A 109 18.02 -6.50 0.57
C GLY A 109 17.26 -5.60 1.55
N ALA A 110 16.64 -4.52 1.04
CA ALA A 110 16.08 -3.44 1.83
C ALA A 110 14.88 -3.88 2.64
N ASP A 111 14.70 -3.31 3.83
CA ASP A 111 13.49 -3.47 4.67
C ASP A 111 12.36 -2.56 4.19
N ILE A 112 12.70 -1.40 3.62
CA ILE A 112 11.77 -0.45 3.05
C ILE A 112 12.34 0.07 1.72
N VAL A 113 11.52 0.06 0.67
CA VAL A 113 11.83 0.69 -0.62
C VAL A 113 10.94 1.90 -0.80
N LEU A 114 11.53 3.04 -1.12
CA LEU A 114 10.83 4.28 -1.40
C LEU A 114 10.69 4.46 -2.90
N ASN A 115 9.47 4.75 -3.37
CA ASN A 115 9.23 5.06 -4.75
C ASN A 115 9.18 6.57 -4.98
N ASN A 116 9.82 7.04 -6.03
CA ASN A 116 9.74 8.44 -6.46
C ASN A 116 8.51 8.61 -7.39
N SER A 117 7.31 8.60 -6.80
CA SER A 117 6.05 8.66 -7.53
C SER A 117 5.77 10.02 -8.13
N VAL A 118 5.23 10.02 -9.36
CA VAL A 118 4.69 11.22 -10.01
C VAL A 118 3.20 11.31 -9.69
N LEU A 119 2.77 12.38 -9.00
CA LEU A 119 1.36 12.67 -8.79
C LEU A 119 0.76 13.20 -10.08
N THR A 120 -0.14 12.44 -10.71
CA THR A 120 -0.92 12.84 -11.88
C THR A 120 -2.35 13.17 -11.48
N GLY A 121 -2.96 14.19 -12.12
CA GLY A 121 -4.42 14.44 -12.02
C GLY A 121 -4.87 15.49 -11.03
N LEU A 122 -4.02 16.01 -10.17
CA LEU A 122 -4.30 17.24 -9.41
C LEU A 122 -3.63 18.41 -10.10
N SER A 123 -4.35 19.58 -10.10
CA SER A 123 -3.83 20.86 -10.59
C SER A 123 -2.30 20.97 -10.47
N PRO A 124 -1.56 21.65 -11.37
CA PRO A 124 -0.11 21.58 -11.52
C PRO A 124 0.69 22.14 -10.33
N ARG A 125 0.24 21.89 -9.12
CA ARG A 125 0.84 22.38 -7.89
C ARG A 125 1.45 21.24 -7.11
N LYS A 126 2.75 21.19 -7.18
CA LYS A 126 3.69 20.38 -6.43
C LYS A 126 3.78 18.91 -6.85
N VAL A 127 4.65 18.67 -7.81
CA VAL A 127 5.54 17.53 -7.72
C VAL A 127 6.26 17.68 -6.38
N LEU A 128 5.94 16.87 -5.38
CA LEU A 128 6.83 16.66 -4.26
C LEU A 128 8.05 15.92 -4.83
N GLN A 129 9.02 16.68 -5.31
CA GLN A 129 10.35 16.16 -5.46
C GLN A 129 10.80 15.83 -4.03
N LEU A 130 10.81 14.55 -3.69
CA LEU A 130 11.67 14.06 -2.63
C LEU A 130 13.07 14.47 -3.09
N LYS A 131 13.57 15.55 -2.50
CA LYS A 131 14.87 16.12 -2.86
C LYS A 131 15.88 15.01 -2.77
N ASP A 132 16.42 14.63 -3.94
CA ASP A 132 17.71 13.99 -4.10
C ASP A 132 18.10 12.99 -2.99
N ILE A 133 17.23 11.98 -2.73
CA ILE A 133 17.71 10.77 -2.09
C ILE A 133 18.49 10.06 -3.20
N PRO A 134 19.83 10.02 -3.13
CA PRO A 134 20.58 9.32 -4.14
C PRO A 134 20.13 7.87 -4.21
N ASN A 135 20.04 7.29 -5.42
CA ASN A 135 19.78 5.86 -5.55
C ASN A 135 20.82 5.08 -4.78
N GLY A 136 20.40 4.23 -3.85
CA GLY A 136 21.33 3.42 -3.05
C GLY A 136 20.68 2.79 -1.83
N CYS A 137 21.36 1.81 -1.24
CA CYS A 137 21.01 1.29 0.07
C CYS A 137 21.62 2.20 1.15
N TYR A 138 20.79 2.63 2.08
CA TYR A 138 21.22 3.42 3.22
C TYR A 138 20.86 2.67 4.50
N ASP A 139 21.83 2.62 5.43
CA ASP A 139 21.48 2.33 6.83
C ASP A 139 20.68 3.52 7.33
N ALA A 140 19.43 3.26 7.72
CA ALA A 140 18.52 4.30 8.17
C ALA A 140 18.98 4.88 9.51
N ASP A 141 19.93 5.80 9.48
CA ASP A 141 20.04 6.77 10.56
C ASP A 141 18.94 7.84 10.34
N ILE A 142 17.76 7.51 10.86
CA ILE A 142 16.51 8.26 10.75
C ILE A 142 16.60 9.71 11.17
N ARG A 143 17.53 10.03 12.06
CA ARG A 143 17.74 11.39 12.52
C ARG A 143 18.11 12.36 11.40
N ASN A 144 18.53 11.84 10.25
CA ASN A 144 18.92 12.62 9.08
C ASN A 144 17.91 12.60 7.92
N TYR A 145 16.96 11.67 7.92
CA TYR A 145 15.96 11.55 6.87
C TYR A 145 14.56 11.57 7.48
N PHE A 146 13.94 12.73 7.49
CA PHE A 146 12.52 12.86 7.79
C PHE A 146 11.75 12.17 6.66
N VAL A 147 11.56 10.86 6.79
CA VAL A 147 10.67 10.11 5.92
C VAL A 147 9.28 10.49 6.37
N ASP A 148 8.57 11.28 5.56
CA ASP A 148 7.20 11.62 5.84
C ASP A 148 6.36 10.34 6.02
N GLY A 149 5.25 10.43 6.75
CA GLY A 149 4.46 9.29 7.17
C GLY A 149 3.68 8.59 6.08
N TYR A 150 3.67 9.10 4.85
CA TYR A 150 2.84 8.52 3.80
C TYR A 150 3.24 7.09 3.44
N LEU A 151 2.25 6.20 3.31
CA LEU A 151 2.46 4.77 3.01
C LEU A 151 2.48 4.47 1.53
N TRP A 152 1.74 5.25 0.74
CA TRP A 152 1.44 4.99 -0.69
C TRP A 152 2.65 4.99 -1.63
N TYR A 153 3.84 5.39 -1.19
CA TYR A 153 5.06 5.29 -1.98
C TYR A 153 6.09 4.33 -1.36
N LYS A 154 5.69 3.48 -0.40
CA LYS A 154 6.59 2.59 0.33
C LYS A 154 6.21 1.13 0.15
N LEU A 155 7.21 0.31 -0.21
CA LEU A 155 7.13 -1.14 -0.14
C LEU A 155 7.88 -1.61 1.12
N PHE A 156 7.22 -2.37 1.96
CA PHE A 156 7.75 -2.82 3.25
C PHE A 156 8.07 -4.31 3.21
N ARG A 157 9.22 -4.73 3.75
CA ARG A 157 9.49 -6.14 4.05
C ARG A 157 8.59 -6.59 5.19
N LYS A 158 7.74 -7.61 4.94
CA LYS A 158 6.77 -8.06 5.92
C LYS A 158 7.42 -8.59 7.20
N GLU A 159 8.53 -9.33 7.08
CA GLU A 159 9.29 -9.83 8.21
C GLU A 159 9.73 -8.73 9.18
N THR A 160 10.08 -7.55 8.69
CA THR A 160 10.45 -6.40 9.53
C THR A 160 9.27 -5.90 10.34
N ILE A 161 8.08 -5.79 9.72
CA ILE A 161 6.85 -5.42 10.42
C ILE A 161 6.52 -6.46 11.50
N ASP A 162 6.57 -7.76 11.14
CA ASP A 162 6.22 -8.87 12.03
C ASP A 162 7.19 -8.94 13.23
N ARG A 163 8.50 -8.81 12.99
CA ARG A 163 9.54 -8.82 14.04
C ARG A 163 9.38 -7.67 15.01
N ALA A 164 9.06 -6.50 14.52
CA ALA A 164 8.85 -5.31 15.33
C ALA A 164 7.45 -5.26 15.98
N GLN A 165 6.56 -6.20 15.65
CA GLN A 165 5.18 -6.28 16.14
C GLN A 165 4.37 -5.00 15.93
N ILE A 166 4.60 -4.34 14.79
CA ILE A 166 4.00 -3.04 14.49
C ILE A 166 2.62 -3.23 13.87
N ALA A 167 1.69 -2.39 14.31
CA ALA A 167 0.33 -2.30 13.79
C ALA A 167 -0.15 -0.85 13.78
N PHE A 168 -1.12 -0.55 12.94
CA PHE A 168 -1.81 0.72 12.97
C PHE A 168 -2.62 0.86 14.26
N LEU A 169 -2.58 2.04 14.89
CA LEU A 169 -3.34 2.28 16.13
C LEU A 169 -4.83 2.43 15.80
N PRO A 170 -5.71 1.54 16.32
CA PRO A 170 -7.14 1.68 16.15
C PRO A 170 -7.65 3.00 16.74
N GLY A 171 -8.59 3.66 16.04
CA GLY A 171 -9.15 4.93 16.50
C GLY A 171 -8.27 6.16 16.24
N CYS A 172 -7.06 6.01 15.75
CA CYS A 172 -6.26 7.13 15.26
C CYS A 172 -6.94 7.69 14.00
N ARG A 173 -7.33 8.98 14.03
CA ARG A 173 -8.05 9.64 12.92
C ARG A 173 -7.16 10.51 12.06
N PHE A 174 -5.94 10.78 12.50
CA PHE A 174 -4.98 11.64 11.82
C PHE A 174 -3.58 11.08 11.99
N ARG A 175 -2.82 11.02 10.89
CA ARG A 175 -1.42 10.60 10.85
C ARG A 175 -1.17 9.17 11.38
N GLU A 176 -2.13 8.29 11.18
CA GLU A 176 -1.98 6.86 11.52
C GLU A 176 -0.85 6.21 10.73
N ASP A 177 -0.63 6.68 9.53
CA ASP A 177 0.45 6.29 8.62
C ASP A 177 1.82 6.80 9.11
N GLU A 178 1.92 8.04 9.56
CA GLU A 178 3.15 8.57 10.17
C GLU A 178 3.54 7.78 11.42
N LEU A 179 2.56 7.48 12.30
CA LEU A 179 2.80 6.69 13.51
C LEU A 179 3.28 5.28 13.17
N PHE A 180 2.65 4.63 12.17
CA PHE A 180 3.09 3.32 11.70
C PHE A 180 4.53 3.38 11.15
N GLY A 181 4.84 4.38 10.33
CA GLY A 181 6.19 4.62 9.84
C GLY A 181 7.21 4.82 10.97
N MET A 182 6.91 5.68 11.95
CA MET A 182 7.81 5.95 13.08
C MET A 182 8.09 4.71 13.95
N MET A 183 7.16 3.77 14.06
CA MET A 183 7.37 2.55 14.84
C MET A 183 8.27 1.53 14.12
N LEU A 184 8.48 1.66 12.81
CA LEU A 184 9.35 0.78 12.03
C LEU A 184 10.83 1.13 12.17
N TYR A 185 11.11 2.26 12.75
CA TYR A 185 12.42 2.79 12.96
C TYR A 185 12.78 2.78 14.45
#